data_fc202591f22db3c48ae160c703e37ab4
#
_entry.id   fc202591f22db3c48ae160c703e37ab4
#
_cell.length_a   1.000
_cell.length_b   1.000
_cell.length_c   1.000
_cell.angle_alpha   90.00
_cell.angle_beta   90.00
_cell.angle_gamma   90.00
#
_symmetry.space_group_name_H-M   'P 1'
#
loop_
_entity.id
_entity.type
_entity.pdbx_description
1 polymer ?
#
loop_
_entity_poly.entity_id
_entity_poly.type
_entity_poly.pdbx_seq_one_letter_code
_entity_poly.pdbx_strand_id
1 'polypeptide(L)'
;DMEQKQVKRVPYGVSDFVKVICRNQYYVDKTLYLPLLEDQADYLFFIRPRRFGKSVFISMLHAYYDVLNKDKFQELFGDLWVGKHPTSLQGQFLVLYLDFSQVGGNIEQLEDRFDRYCRVRLDSFVDVYRQYYSDDFVKKVLEAEDAIDKLILINDESKKLNLSTYLIIDEYDNFTNTVLNEQGEDVYWAITHAEGFYRDIFKKFKGNFDRIFITGVSPVTLDDVTSGFNIGWHISTKPEFNQMLGFSTEDVREMFTYYKNNGMIRPDSDIETIINEMKPWYDNYCFAKSALETQCKVFNCDMVLYYLRNYMNTGEAPEQMIDPNTKTDYNKMRKLI
;
A
#
# COMPACT_ATOMS: atom_id res chain seq x y z
N ASP A 1 -29.55 11.00 26.12
CA ASP A 1 -29.65 10.60 24.70
C ASP A 1 -28.31 10.06 24.26
N MET A 2 -28.14 8.73 24.39
CA MET A 2 -27.00 8.07 23.77
C MET A 2 -27.28 8.04 22.27
N GLU A 3 -26.55 8.87 21.50
CA GLU A 3 -26.54 8.75 20.07
C GLU A 3 -26.19 7.29 19.71
N GLN A 4 -27.12 6.58 19.09
CA GLN A 4 -26.82 5.26 18.56
C GLN A 4 -25.76 5.41 17.49
N LYS A 5 -24.52 4.89 17.75
CA LYS A 5 -23.49 4.84 16.74
C LYS A 5 -24.03 4.12 15.51
N GLN A 6 -24.01 4.79 14.37
CA GLN A 6 -24.43 4.21 13.10
C GLN A 6 -23.55 3.00 12.79
N VAL A 7 -24.15 1.92 12.27
CA VAL A 7 -23.46 0.72 11.86
C VAL A 7 -22.49 1.08 10.71
N LYS A 8 -21.25 0.62 10.82
CA LYS A 8 -20.22 0.87 9.81
C LYS A 8 -20.56 0.15 8.51
N ARG A 9 -20.36 0.83 7.39
CA ARG A 9 -20.59 0.26 6.06
C ARG A 9 -19.43 -0.65 5.67
N VAL A 10 -19.74 -1.66 4.86
CA VAL A 10 -18.69 -2.51 4.25
C VAL A 10 -17.91 -1.69 3.23
N PRO A 11 -16.57 -1.63 3.31
CA PRO A 11 -15.74 -0.79 2.44
C PRO A 11 -15.43 -1.46 1.09
N TYR A 12 -16.38 -2.15 0.49
CA TYR A 12 -16.19 -2.82 -0.80
C TYR A 12 -15.85 -1.80 -1.89
N GLY A 13 -14.75 -2.05 -2.61
CA GLY A 13 -14.28 -1.17 -3.68
C GLY A 13 -13.61 0.13 -3.23
N VAL A 14 -13.42 0.36 -1.92
CA VAL A 14 -12.75 1.54 -1.38
C VAL A 14 -11.31 1.22 -1.04
N SER A 15 -10.37 2.01 -1.57
CA SER A 15 -8.93 1.78 -1.43
C SER A 15 -8.18 2.89 -0.67
N ASP A 16 -8.90 3.87 -0.13
CA ASP A 16 -8.33 5.02 0.58
C ASP A 16 -8.72 4.99 2.05
N PHE A 17 -7.72 4.94 2.93
CA PHE A 17 -7.90 4.89 4.38
C PHE A 17 -8.71 6.09 4.92
N VAL A 18 -8.39 7.30 4.47
CA VAL A 18 -9.09 8.50 4.94
C VAL A 18 -10.58 8.42 4.59
N LYS A 19 -10.90 7.97 3.38
CA LYS A 19 -12.30 7.76 2.97
C LYS A 19 -12.99 6.69 3.81
N VAL A 20 -12.30 5.59 4.10
CA VAL A 20 -12.87 4.53 4.96
C VAL A 20 -13.25 5.10 6.33
N ILE A 21 -12.36 5.84 6.95
CA ILE A 21 -12.62 6.42 8.29
C ILE A 21 -13.69 7.52 8.22
N CYS A 22 -13.56 8.48 7.30
CA CYS A 22 -14.47 9.64 7.22
C CYS A 22 -15.89 9.26 6.78
N ARG A 23 -16.04 8.17 6.04
CA ARG A 23 -17.35 7.65 5.60
C ARG A 23 -17.95 6.64 6.57
N ASN A 24 -17.36 6.47 7.74
CA ASN A 24 -17.79 5.50 8.74
C ASN A 24 -17.90 4.08 8.13
N GLN A 25 -16.87 3.65 7.42
CA GLN A 25 -16.77 2.29 6.90
C GLN A 25 -15.94 1.42 7.84
N TYR A 26 -16.12 0.11 7.76
CA TYR A 26 -15.39 -0.82 8.60
C TYR A 26 -13.90 -0.88 8.16
N TYR A 27 -13.01 -0.61 9.10
CA TYR A 27 -11.56 -0.70 8.89
C TYR A 27 -11.00 -1.87 9.71
N VAL A 28 -10.34 -2.80 9.05
CA VAL A 28 -9.56 -3.84 9.73
C VAL A 28 -8.25 -3.20 10.18
N ASP A 29 -8.10 -3.01 11.47
CA ASP A 29 -7.01 -2.22 12.05
C ASP A 29 -5.66 -2.89 11.85
N LYS A 30 -4.82 -2.26 11.03
CA LYS A 30 -3.43 -2.65 10.77
C LYS A 30 -2.42 -1.67 11.38
N THR A 31 -2.89 -0.70 12.17
CA THR A 31 -2.01 0.35 12.71
C THR A 31 -1.00 -0.17 13.73
N LEU A 32 -1.23 -1.34 14.31
CA LEU A 32 -0.26 -1.98 15.20
C LEU A 32 1.07 -2.29 14.49
N TYR A 33 1.06 -2.36 13.15
CA TYR A 33 2.29 -2.60 12.38
C TYR A 33 3.17 -1.35 12.24
N LEU A 34 2.66 -0.16 12.53
CA LEU A 34 3.44 1.08 12.42
C LEU A 34 4.72 1.05 13.27
N PRO A 35 4.68 0.79 14.57
CA PRO A 35 5.92 0.71 15.35
C PRO A 35 6.82 -0.46 14.91
N LEU A 36 6.26 -1.58 14.46
CA LEU A 36 7.05 -2.71 13.97
C LEU A 36 7.83 -2.34 12.70
N LEU A 37 7.21 -1.58 11.80
CA LEU A 37 7.87 -1.08 10.59
C LEU A 37 8.97 -0.06 10.94
N GLU A 38 8.70 0.82 11.90
CA GLU A 38 9.68 1.82 12.36
C GLU A 38 10.93 1.18 12.96
N ASP A 39 10.79 0.02 13.60
CA ASP A 39 11.89 -0.74 14.20
C ASP A 39 12.74 -1.51 13.19
N GLN A 40 12.30 -1.61 11.93
CA GLN A 40 13.09 -2.18 10.84
C GLN A 40 14.07 -1.15 10.28
N ALA A 41 14.65 -1.42 9.12
CA ALA A 41 15.50 -0.46 8.41
C ALA A 41 14.68 0.77 7.95
N ASP A 42 15.37 1.88 7.66
CA ASP A 42 14.74 3.10 7.16
C ASP A 42 14.10 2.90 5.78
N TYR A 43 14.63 1.97 5.00
CA TYR A 43 14.16 1.66 3.65
C TYR A 43 13.60 0.23 3.63
N LEU A 44 12.34 0.08 3.23
CA LEU A 44 11.61 -1.18 3.31
C LEU A 44 11.03 -1.58 1.96
N PHE A 45 11.13 -2.87 1.64
CA PHE A 45 10.48 -3.50 0.49
C PHE A 45 9.48 -4.53 0.99
N PHE A 46 8.24 -4.40 0.52
CA PHE A 46 7.16 -5.29 0.90
C PHE A 46 6.31 -5.67 -0.31
N ILE A 47 6.32 -6.94 -0.65
CA ILE A 47 5.67 -7.47 -1.85
C ILE A 47 4.50 -8.34 -1.45
N ARG A 48 3.33 -8.06 -2.03
CA ARG A 48 2.11 -8.86 -1.85
C ARG A 48 1.32 -8.90 -3.16
N PRO A 49 0.56 -9.98 -3.38
CA PRO A 49 -0.37 -10.04 -4.51
C PRO A 49 -1.40 -8.91 -4.46
N ARG A 50 -2.05 -8.65 -5.59
CA ARG A 50 -3.15 -7.67 -5.67
C ARG A 50 -4.34 -8.12 -4.82
N ARG A 51 -5.16 -7.17 -4.39
CA ARG A 51 -6.41 -7.40 -3.64
C ARG A 51 -6.21 -7.82 -2.18
N PHE A 52 -5.05 -7.52 -1.60
CA PHE A 52 -4.74 -7.78 -0.19
C PHE A 52 -4.83 -6.55 0.70
N GLY A 53 -5.50 -5.48 0.24
CA GLY A 53 -5.62 -4.26 1.03
C GLY A 53 -4.37 -3.37 0.99
N LYS A 54 -3.53 -3.54 -0.02
CA LYS A 54 -2.26 -2.82 -0.16
C LYS A 54 -2.46 -1.31 -0.29
N SER A 55 -3.40 -0.88 -1.13
CA SER A 55 -3.67 0.56 -1.35
C SER A 55 -4.22 1.24 -0.09
N VAL A 56 -5.10 0.59 0.64
CA VAL A 56 -5.61 1.11 1.93
C VAL A 56 -4.47 1.22 2.93
N PHE A 57 -3.61 0.22 3.01
CA PHE A 57 -2.46 0.23 3.91
C PHE A 57 -1.49 1.37 3.58
N ILE A 58 -1.15 1.56 2.32
CA ILE A 58 -0.27 2.65 1.86
C ILE A 58 -0.89 4.01 2.18
N SER A 59 -2.18 4.19 1.92
CA SER A 59 -2.86 5.44 2.25
C SER A 59 -2.92 5.68 3.75
N MET A 60 -2.98 4.63 4.56
CA MET A 60 -2.89 4.72 6.01
C MET A 60 -1.50 5.18 6.45
N LEU A 61 -0.42 4.63 5.89
CA LEU A 61 0.94 5.10 6.15
C LEU A 61 1.09 6.59 5.80
N HIS A 62 0.63 6.98 4.61
CA HIS A 62 0.66 8.36 4.17
C HIS A 62 -0.07 9.28 5.15
N ALA A 63 -1.29 8.94 5.51
CA ALA A 63 -2.09 9.74 6.44
C ALA A 63 -1.43 9.86 7.83
N TYR A 64 -0.79 8.80 8.30
CA TYR A 64 -0.16 8.78 9.62
C TYR A 64 1.09 9.64 9.69
N TYR A 65 1.94 9.59 8.67
CA TYR A 65 3.24 10.26 8.68
C TYR A 65 3.20 11.69 8.15
N ASP A 66 2.17 12.07 7.40
CA ASP A 66 2.09 13.37 6.75
C ASP A 66 1.93 14.49 7.77
N VAL A 67 2.82 15.46 7.71
CA VAL A 67 2.79 16.65 8.58
C VAL A 67 1.47 17.42 8.43
N LEU A 68 0.83 17.37 7.27
CA LEU A 68 -0.46 18.04 7.01
C LEU A 68 -1.61 17.41 7.81
N ASN A 69 -1.45 16.18 8.27
CA ASN A 69 -2.45 15.45 9.05
C ASN A 69 -2.13 15.43 10.56
N LYS A 70 -1.09 16.14 10.98
CA LYS A 70 -0.67 16.15 12.39
C LYS A 70 -1.84 16.49 13.33
N ASP A 71 -2.62 17.50 12.99
CA ASP A 71 -3.75 17.96 13.80
C ASP A 71 -5.02 17.12 13.60
N LYS A 72 -5.01 16.19 12.64
CA LYS A 72 -6.12 15.28 12.35
C LYS A 72 -5.93 13.89 12.96
N PHE A 73 -4.91 13.71 13.77
CA PHE A 73 -4.56 12.41 14.33
C PHE A 73 -5.74 11.80 15.11
N GLN A 74 -6.37 12.54 15.99
CA GLN A 74 -7.49 12.03 16.78
C GLN A 74 -8.69 11.66 15.90
N GLU A 75 -9.00 12.48 14.90
CA GLU A 75 -10.09 12.23 13.96
C GLU A 75 -9.88 10.95 13.15
N LEU A 76 -8.65 10.75 12.62
CA LEU A 76 -8.34 9.65 11.72
C LEU A 76 -7.94 8.36 12.45
N PHE A 77 -7.25 8.46 13.58
CA PHE A 77 -6.63 7.32 14.26
C PHE A 77 -7.09 7.11 15.69
N GLY A 78 -7.90 8.02 16.24
CA GLY A 78 -8.24 8.02 17.66
C GLY A 78 -8.88 6.72 18.16
N ASP A 79 -9.71 6.09 17.35
CA ASP A 79 -10.41 4.84 17.68
C ASP A 79 -9.61 3.57 17.33
N LEU A 80 -8.43 3.74 16.73
CA LEU A 80 -7.58 2.64 16.30
C LEU A 80 -6.51 2.33 17.35
N TRP A 81 -5.84 1.19 17.20
CA TRP A 81 -4.79 0.77 18.12
C TRP A 81 -3.73 1.87 18.32
N VAL A 82 -3.25 2.47 17.22
CA VAL A 82 -2.22 3.53 17.27
C VAL A 82 -2.73 4.81 17.91
N GLY A 83 -4.04 5.01 17.94
CA GLY A 83 -4.64 6.15 18.64
C GLY A 83 -4.28 6.21 20.12
N LYS A 84 -4.09 5.05 20.73
CA LYS A 84 -3.66 4.88 22.13
C LYS A 84 -2.17 4.58 22.28
N HIS A 85 -1.48 4.28 21.17
CA HIS A 85 -0.06 3.93 21.16
C HIS A 85 0.68 4.69 20.05
N PRO A 86 0.58 6.03 20.00
CA PRO A 86 1.22 6.80 18.94
C PRO A 86 2.74 6.71 19.02
N THR A 87 3.39 6.72 17.87
CA THR A 87 4.84 6.82 17.80
C THR A 87 5.28 8.28 17.71
N SER A 88 6.54 8.54 18.04
CA SER A 88 7.10 9.90 17.94
C SER A 88 7.18 10.42 16.51
N LEU A 89 7.07 9.53 15.52
CA LEU A 89 7.17 9.88 14.10
C LEU A 89 5.83 10.27 13.47
N GLN A 90 4.73 10.19 14.21
CA GLN A 90 3.43 10.60 13.72
C GLN A 90 3.43 12.07 13.27
N GLY A 91 2.98 12.32 12.04
CA GLY A 91 2.83 13.68 11.52
C GLY A 91 4.15 14.44 11.35
N GLN A 92 5.27 13.76 11.15
CA GLN A 92 6.59 14.39 11.15
C GLN A 92 7.22 14.53 9.75
N PHE A 93 6.56 14.05 8.69
CA PHE A 93 7.19 13.95 7.38
C PHE A 93 6.46 14.74 6.30
N LEU A 94 7.23 15.24 5.34
CA LEU A 94 6.73 15.58 4.03
C LEU A 94 6.74 14.29 3.20
N VAL A 95 5.60 13.90 2.67
CA VAL A 95 5.42 12.59 2.02
C VAL A 95 5.33 12.74 0.52
N LEU A 96 6.24 12.08 -0.20
CA LEU A 96 6.17 11.92 -1.65
C LEU A 96 5.59 10.54 -1.96
N TYR A 97 4.45 10.51 -2.65
CA TYR A 97 3.81 9.29 -3.07
C TYR A 97 3.91 9.12 -4.58
N LEU A 98 4.46 7.98 -5.00
CA LEU A 98 4.58 7.60 -6.41
C LEU A 98 3.87 6.29 -6.65
N ASP A 99 2.99 6.26 -7.65
CA ASP A 99 2.30 5.06 -8.10
C ASP A 99 2.69 4.78 -9.54
N PHE A 100 3.58 3.81 -9.73
CA PHE A 100 4.09 3.50 -11.07
C PHE A 100 3.11 2.73 -11.94
N SER A 101 1.94 2.35 -11.43
CA SER A 101 0.84 1.85 -12.26
C SER A 101 0.29 2.93 -13.20
N GLN A 102 0.54 4.20 -12.89
CA GLN A 102 0.14 5.34 -13.72
C GLN A 102 1.05 5.54 -14.92
N VAL A 103 2.20 4.87 -14.96
CA VAL A 103 3.14 4.95 -16.09
C VAL A 103 2.81 3.84 -17.09
N GLY A 104 2.45 4.23 -18.30
CA GLY A 104 2.11 3.28 -19.36
C GLY A 104 2.49 3.82 -20.72
N GLY A 105 2.22 3.01 -21.75
CA GLY A 105 2.44 3.35 -23.13
C GLY A 105 3.42 2.39 -23.82
N ASN A 106 3.72 2.67 -25.10
CA ASN A 106 4.66 1.87 -25.84
C ASN A 106 6.10 2.13 -25.35
N ILE A 107 6.99 1.18 -25.62
CA ILE A 107 8.35 1.18 -25.12
C ILE A 107 9.18 2.41 -25.57
N GLU A 108 8.94 2.91 -26.78
CA GLU A 108 9.64 4.07 -27.33
C GLU A 108 9.39 5.34 -26.53
N GLN A 109 8.24 5.41 -25.87
CA GLN A 109 7.81 6.57 -25.08
C GLN A 109 7.96 6.37 -23.57
N LEU A 110 8.38 5.17 -23.15
CA LEU A 110 8.33 4.77 -21.75
C LEU A 110 9.22 5.64 -20.85
N GLU A 111 10.44 5.92 -21.28
CA GLU A 111 11.36 6.78 -20.54
C GLU A 111 10.83 8.20 -20.37
N ASP A 112 10.32 8.80 -21.46
CA ASP A 112 9.73 10.13 -21.40
C ASP A 112 8.49 10.20 -20.53
N ARG A 113 7.65 9.18 -20.60
CA ARG A 113 6.42 9.10 -19.78
C ARG A 113 6.74 8.89 -18.31
N PHE A 114 7.73 8.07 -18.01
CA PHE A 114 8.19 7.88 -16.65
C PHE A 114 8.76 9.16 -16.06
N ASP A 115 9.63 9.84 -16.80
CA ASP A 115 10.19 11.13 -16.39
C ASP A 115 9.06 12.16 -16.18
N ARG A 116 8.14 12.25 -17.11
CA ARG A 116 7.00 13.18 -17.01
C ARG A 116 6.15 12.89 -15.79
N TYR A 117 5.85 11.62 -15.52
CA TYR A 117 5.09 11.22 -14.32
C TYR A 117 5.80 11.71 -13.07
N CYS A 118 7.10 11.44 -12.95
CA CYS A 118 7.88 11.87 -11.79
C CYS A 118 7.96 13.39 -11.68
N ARG A 119 8.15 14.12 -12.80
CA ARG A 119 8.16 15.59 -12.79
C ARG A 119 6.84 16.16 -12.24
N VAL A 120 5.72 15.64 -12.70
CA VAL A 120 4.40 16.09 -12.22
C VAL A 120 4.23 15.82 -10.72
N ARG A 121 4.67 14.66 -10.25
CA ARG A 121 4.57 14.34 -8.82
C ARG A 121 5.50 15.20 -7.96
N LEU A 122 6.69 15.50 -8.43
CA LEU A 122 7.63 16.37 -7.72
C LEU A 122 7.16 17.83 -7.69
N ASP A 123 6.61 18.32 -8.79
CA ASP A 123 5.99 19.65 -8.83
C ASP A 123 4.81 19.74 -7.86
N SER A 124 3.95 18.74 -7.84
CA SER A 124 2.83 18.64 -6.91
C SER A 124 3.33 18.60 -5.45
N PHE A 125 4.39 17.88 -5.18
CA PHE A 125 4.98 17.78 -3.83
C PHE A 125 5.39 19.14 -3.28
N VAL A 126 6.14 19.94 -4.03
CA VAL A 126 6.56 21.27 -3.56
C VAL A 126 5.38 22.24 -3.45
N ASP A 127 4.37 22.09 -4.29
CA ASP A 127 3.16 22.90 -4.21
C ASP A 127 2.35 22.57 -2.95
N VAL A 128 2.14 21.29 -2.67
CA VAL A 128 1.41 20.82 -1.48
C VAL A 128 2.11 21.25 -0.19
N TYR A 129 3.43 21.20 -0.16
CA TYR A 129 4.22 21.58 1.02
C TYR A 129 4.82 22.98 0.92
N ARG A 130 4.21 23.85 0.13
CA ARG A 130 4.67 25.23 -0.14
C ARG A 130 4.99 26.01 1.13
N GLN A 131 4.23 25.80 2.19
CA GLN A 131 4.46 26.50 3.46
C GLN A 131 5.82 26.16 4.13
N TYR A 132 6.43 25.05 3.75
CA TYR A 132 7.72 24.62 4.28
C TYR A 132 8.91 25.05 3.41
N TYR A 133 8.63 25.45 2.17
CA TYR A 133 9.60 25.96 1.21
C TYR A 133 9.28 27.43 0.89
N SER A 134 10.26 28.17 0.38
CA SER A 134 9.97 29.52 -0.12
C SER A 134 9.30 29.49 -1.49
N ASP A 135 8.57 30.56 -1.82
CA ASP A 135 7.96 30.70 -3.16
C ASP A 135 9.03 30.70 -4.26
N ASP A 136 10.18 31.32 -4.02
CA ASP A 136 11.33 31.30 -4.94
C ASP A 136 11.86 29.90 -5.18
N PHE A 137 11.92 29.09 -4.13
CA PHE A 137 12.35 27.69 -4.26
C PHE A 137 11.34 26.87 -5.06
N VAL A 138 10.04 27.00 -4.78
CA VAL A 138 8.99 26.31 -5.54
C VAL A 138 9.12 26.66 -7.03
N LYS A 139 9.28 27.92 -7.36
CA LYS A 139 9.49 28.38 -8.74
C LYS A 139 10.71 27.72 -9.37
N LYS A 140 11.81 27.65 -8.66
CA LYS A 140 13.06 27.00 -9.11
C LYS A 140 12.83 25.53 -9.48
N VAL A 141 12.08 24.80 -8.64
CA VAL A 141 11.72 23.40 -8.92
C VAL A 141 10.84 23.28 -10.16
N LEU A 142 9.82 24.14 -10.26
CA LEU A 142 8.91 24.12 -11.43
C LEU A 142 9.63 24.38 -12.74
N GLU A 143 10.68 25.18 -12.74
CA GLU A 143 11.49 25.54 -13.92
C GLU A 143 12.55 24.49 -14.28
N ALA A 144 12.89 23.56 -13.38
CA ALA A 144 13.86 22.51 -13.68
C ALA A 144 13.36 21.55 -14.77
N GLU A 145 14.27 21.07 -15.63
CA GLU A 145 13.91 20.40 -16.88
C GLU A 145 13.41 18.96 -16.68
N ASP A 146 14.07 18.17 -15.84
CA ASP A 146 13.76 16.75 -15.70
C ASP A 146 13.52 16.35 -14.24
N ALA A 147 13.03 15.13 -14.05
CA ALA A 147 12.68 14.61 -12.74
C ALA A 147 13.88 14.53 -11.81
N ILE A 148 15.03 14.12 -12.32
CA ILE A 148 16.26 13.98 -11.51
C ILE A 148 16.72 15.33 -10.98
N ASP A 149 16.72 16.36 -11.83
CA ASP A 149 17.09 17.71 -11.40
C ASP A 149 16.12 18.24 -10.32
N LYS A 150 14.82 18.04 -10.50
CA LYS A 150 13.82 18.42 -9.49
C LYS A 150 14.05 17.67 -8.18
N LEU A 151 14.31 16.39 -8.25
CA LEU A 151 14.57 15.55 -7.07
C LEU A 151 15.81 16.01 -6.29
N ILE A 152 16.90 16.30 -7.00
CA ILE A 152 18.15 16.81 -6.40
C ILE A 152 17.89 18.14 -5.68
N LEU A 153 17.19 19.08 -6.35
CA LEU A 153 16.85 20.38 -5.76
C LEU A 153 16.03 20.19 -4.46
N ILE A 154 14.99 19.37 -4.51
CA ILE A 154 14.11 19.13 -3.36
C ILE A 154 14.88 18.48 -2.22
N ASN A 155 15.70 17.48 -2.50
CA ASN A 155 16.45 16.78 -1.46
C ASN A 155 17.50 17.69 -0.80
N ASP A 156 18.21 18.47 -1.57
CA ASP A 156 19.20 19.42 -1.05
C ASP A 156 18.54 20.49 -0.17
N GLU A 157 17.44 21.09 -0.62
CA GLU A 157 16.72 22.09 0.15
C GLU A 157 16.10 21.50 1.41
N SER A 158 15.53 20.31 1.32
CA SER A 158 14.93 19.63 2.47
C SER A 158 15.96 19.34 3.55
N LYS A 159 17.16 18.90 3.18
CA LYS A 159 18.27 18.71 4.12
C LYS A 159 18.71 20.03 4.75
N LYS A 160 18.87 21.07 3.93
CA LYS A 160 19.25 22.41 4.39
C LYS A 160 18.25 22.97 5.42
N LEU A 161 16.97 22.75 5.18
CA LEU A 161 15.87 23.22 6.06
C LEU A 161 15.57 22.26 7.21
N ASN A 162 16.30 21.14 7.29
CA ASN A 162 16.08 20.08 8.28
C ASN A 162 14.64 19.52 8.25
N LEU A 163 14.10 19.35 7.08
CA LEU A 163 12.80 18.73 6.86
C LEU A 163 12.94 17.22 6.74
N SER A 164 12.09 16.48 7.41
CA SER A 164 12.04 15.02 7.29
C SER A 164 11.15 14.62 6.12
N THR A 165 11.63 13.71 5.29
CA THR A 165 10.94 13.30 4.06
C THR A 165 10.72 11.78 4.04
N TYR A 166 9.56 11.37 3.56
CA TYR A 166 9.16 9.97 3.43
C TYR A 166 8.74 9.70 1.98
N LEU A 167 9.39 8.74 1.32
CA LEU A 167 9.04 8.31 -0.02
C LEU A 167 8.22 7.01 0.06
N ILE A 168 7.05 7.00 -0.55
CA ILE A 168 6.23 5.80 -0.70
C ILE A 168 6.07 5.51 -2.18
N ILE A 169 6.46 4.32 -2.60
CA ILE A 169 6.32 3.87 -3.99
C ILE A 169 5.39 2.66 -4.04
N ASP A 170 4.28 2.80 -4.76
CA ASP A 170 3.37 1.70 -5.05
C ASP A 170 3.59 1.17 -6.46
N GLU A 171 3.36 -0.12 -6.64
CA GLU A 171 3.45 -0.77 -7.96
C GLU A 171 4.80 -0.51 -8.67
N TYR A 172 5.90 -0.59 -7.91
CA TYR A 172 7.25 -0.30 -8.43
C TYR A 172 7.61 -1.15 -9.66
N ASP A 173 7.05 -2.33 -9.77
CA ASP A 173 7.34 -3.34 -10.80
C ASP A 173 6.32 -3.38 -11.95
N ASN A 174 5.29 -2.52 -11.93
CA ASN A 174 4.17 -2.65 -12.86
C ASN A 174 4.60 -2.56 -14.33
N PHE A 175 5.22 -1.46 -14.74
CA PHE A 175 5.57 -1.29 -16.14
C PHE A 175 6.80 -2.13 -16.55
N THR A 176 7.72 -2.40 -15.63
CA THR A 176 8.88 -3.24 -15.90
C THR A 176 8.50 -4.70 -16.15
N ASN A 177 7.53 -5.22 -15.41
CA ASN A 177 6.95 -6.54 -15.66
C ASN A 177 6.21 -6.60 -17.00
N THR A 178 5.49 -5.54 -17.36
CA THR A 178 4.83 -5.42 -18.66
C THR A 178 5.86 -5.44 -19.78
N VAL A 179 6.95 -4.69 -19.64
CA VAL A 179 8.06 -4.69 -20.62
C VAL A 179 8.68 -6.07 -20.76
N LEU A 180 8.96 -6.75 -19.64
CA LEU A 180 9.55 -8.10 -19.66
C LEU A 180 8.64 -9.09 -20.42
N ASN A 181 7.35 -9.03 -20.18
CA ASN A 181 6.37 -9.94 -20.78
C ASN A 181 6.10 -9.63 -22.26
N GLU A 182 6.07 -8.37 -22.66
CA GLU A 182 5.68 -7.93 -24.00
C GLU A 182 6.87 -7.73 -24.95
N GLN A 183 8.02 -7.26 -24.42
CA GLN A 183 9.18 -6.84 -25.21
C GLN A 183 10.40 -7.74 -25.03
N GLY A 184 10.40 -8.62 -24.03
CA GLY A 184 11.46 -9.56 -23.76
C GLY A 184 12.58 -9.02 -22.85
N GLU A 185 13.54 -9.90 -22.57
CA GLU A 185 14.60 -9.67 -21.59
C GLU A 185 15.56 -8.55 -21.97
N ASP A 186 15.94 -8.41 -23.23
CA ASP A 186 16.92 -7.41 -23.66
C ASP A 186 16.43 -5.98 -23.35
N VAL A 187 15.16 -5.70 -23.64
CA VAL A 187 14.58 -4.39 -23.40
C VAL A 187 14.40 -4.16 -21.90
N TYR A 188 13.97 -5.17 -21.16
CA TYR A 188 13.87 -5.14 -19.71
C TYR A 188 15.23 -4.80 -19.07
N TRP A 189 16.32 -5.46 -19.50
CA TRP A 189 17.67 -5.19 -19.03
C TRP A 189 18.12 -3.75 -19.30
N ALA A 190 17.77 -3.22 -20.48
CA ALA A 190 18.13 -1.86 -20.84
C ALA A 190 17.56 -0.80 -19.89
N ILE A 191 16.38 -1.02 -19.33
CA ILE A 191 15.74 -0.06 -18.43
C ILE A 191 16.05 -0.30 -16.93
N THR A 192 16.39 -1.54 -16.54
CA THR A 192 16.56 -1.91 -15.14
C THR A 192 18.03 -2.03 -14.68
N HIS A 193 18.99 -2.14 -15.61
CA HIS A 193 20.39 -2.36 -15.28
C HIS A 193 21.25 -1.12 -15.53
N ALA A 194 22.46 -1.15 -15.05
CA ALA A 194 23.50 -0.14 -14.86
C ALA A 194 23.24 1.30 -15.35
N GLU A 195 22.83 1.51 -16.60
CA GLU A 195 22.60 2.82 -17.21
C GLU A 195 21.12 3.07 -17.54
N GLY A 196 20.23 2.14 -17.16
CA GLY A 196 18.82 2.29 -17.40
C GLY A 196 18.19 3.42 -16.59
N PHE A 197 17.26 4.15 -17.19
CA PHE A 197 16.60 5.30 -16.54
C PHE A 197 15.89 4.91 -15.24
N TYR A 198 15.30 3.72 -15.20
CA TYR A 198 14.56 3.24 -14.04
C TYR A 198 15.49 3.00 -12.85
N ARG A 199 16.60 2.29 -13.09
CA ARG A 199 17.60 2.06 -12.07
C ARG A 199 18.27 3.34 -11.61
N ASP A 200 18.52 4.27 -12.53
CA ASP A 200 19.17 5.55 -12.21
C ASP A 200 18.31 6.36 -11.22
N ILE A 201 17.01 6.45 -11.42
CA ILE A 201 16.17 7.19 -10.48
C ILE A 201 16.11 6.50 -9.11
N PHE A 202 16.08 5.16 -9.06
CA PHE A 202 16.13 4.42 -7.79
C PHE A 202 17.44 4.69 -7.02
N LYS A 203 18.57 4.80 -7.72
CA LYS A 203 19.84 5.19 -7.10
C LYS A 203 19.74 6.59 -6.48
N LYS A 204 19.03 7.51 -7.12
CA LYS A 204 18.83 8.87 -6.60
C LYS A 204 17.88 8.90 -5.40
N PHE A 205 16.95 7.97 -5.28
CA PHE A 205 16.11 7.88 -4.10
C PHE A 205 16.91 7.48 -2.86
N LYS A 206 17.88 6.59 -3.02
CA LYS A 206 18.69 6.08 -1.93
C LYS A 206 19.52 7.22 -1.30
N GLY A 207 19.44 7.35 0.02
CA GLY A 207 20.20 8.35 0.77
C GLY A 207 19.62 9.77 0.69
N ASN A 208 18.54 9.98 -0.05
CA ASN A 208 17.91 11.29 -0.22
C ASN A 208 16.60 11.45 0.51
N PHE A 209 16.05 10.37 1.06
CA PHE A 209 14.88 10.39 1.92
C PHE A 209 15.22 9.79 3.26
N ASP A 210 14.58 10.28 4.32
CA ASP A 210 14.77 9.74 5.66
C ASP A 210 14.17 8.35 5.80
N ARG A 211 13.04 8.11 5.12
CA ARG A 211 12.38 6.81 5.06
C ARG A 211 11.83 6.54 3.68
N ILE A 212 11.85 5.25 3.29
CA ILE A 212 11.30 4.77 2.01
C ILE A 212 10.50 3.50 2.26
N PHE A 213 9.29 3.43 1.74
CA PHE A 213 8.49 2.21 1.70
C PHE A 213 8.12 1.91 0.25
N ILE A 214 8.57 0.77 -0.26
CA ILE A 214 8.37 0.36 -1.65
C ILE A 214 7.56 -0.93 -1.66
N THR A 215 6.49 -0.96 -2.44
CA THR A 215 5.67 -2.15 -2.60
C THR A 215 5.35 -2.43 -4.05
N GLY A 216 5.07 -3.69 -4.32
CA GLY A 216 4.73 -4.22 -5.64
C GLY A 216 4.13 -5.60 -5.53
N VAL A 217 3.98 -6.26 -6.68
CA VAL A 217 3.33 -7.58 -6.79
C VAL A 217 4.35 -8.69 -6.93
N SER A 218 5.47 -8.44 -7.62
CA SER A 218 6.45 -9.46 -8.00
C SER A 218 7.86 -9.08 -7.55
N PRO A 219 8.67 -10.05 -7.07
CA PRO A 219 10.08 -9.80 -6.74
C PRO A 219 11.00 -9.74 -7.97
N VAL A 220 10.51 -10.01 -9.17
CA VAL A 220 11.34 -10.19 -10.39
C VAL A 220 12.24 -8.99 -10.67
N THR A 221 11.71 -7.77 -10.53
CA THR A 221 12.46 -6.53 -10.80
C THR A 221 13.28 -6.06 -9.61
N LEU A 222 13.00 -6.58 -8.41
CA LEU A 222 13.52 -6.05 -7.17
C LEU A 222 15.05 -6.09 -7.09
N ASP A 223 15.65 -7.25 -7.30
CA ASP A 223 17.10 -7.43 -7.23
C ASP A 223 17.83 -6.60 -8.30
N ASP A 224 17.23 -6.50 -9.49
CA ASP A 224 17.80 -5.75 -10.61
C ASP A 224 17.82 -4.24 -10.34
N VAL A 225 16.76 -3.71 -9.74
CA VAL A 225 16.59 -2.28 -9.48
C VAL A 225 17.28 -1.87 -8.18
N THR A 226 17.30 -2.76 -7.18
CA THR A 226 17.76 -2.48 -5.83
C THR A 226 19.17 -3.02 -5.56
N SER A 227 19.92 -3.42 -6.56
CA SER A 227 21.29 -3.88 -6.41
C SER A 227 22.12 -2.78 -5.72
N GLY A 228 22.76 -3.13 -4.60
CA GLY A 228 23.44 -2.16 -3.74
C GLY A 228 22.59 -1.59 -2.59
N PHE A 229 21.28 -1.84 -2.55
CA PHE A 229 20.49 -1.67 -1.34
C PHE A 229 20.77 -2.84 -0.37
N ASN A 230 20.64 -2.58 0.92
CA ASN A 230 20.88 -3.60 1.95
C ASN A 230 19.77 -4.66 1.92
N ILE A 231 20.15 -5.94 1.84
CA ILE A 231 19.22 -7.11 1.81
C ILE A 231 18.30 -7.15 3.03
N GLY A 232 18.74 -6.63 4.19
CA GLY A 232 17.92 -6.59 5.41
C GLY A 232 16.65 -5.75 5.31
N TRP A 233 16.44 -5.04 4.22
CA TRP A 233 15.25 -4.20 3.98
C TRP A 233 14.04 -4.97 3.45
N HIS A 234 14.25 -6.20 2.98
CA HIS A 234 13.16 -7.05 2.49
C HIS A 234 12.42 -7.67 3.66
N ILE A 235 11.18 -7.23 3.87
CA ILE A 235 10.35 -7.74 4.96
C ILE A 235 9.23 -8.66 4.50
N SER A 236 9.13 -8.92 3.20
CA SER A 236 8.02 -9.67 2.59
C SER A 236 7.82 -11.06 3.18
N THR A 237 8.91 -11.75 3.53
CA THR A 237 8.89 -13.12 4.05
C THR A 237 9.15 -13.22 5.55
N LYS A 238 9.26 -12.09 6.24
CA LYS A 238 9.41 -12.09 7.70
C LYS A 238 8.10 -12.48 8.38
N PRO A 239 8.14 -13.42 9.33
CA PRO A 239 6.91 -13.93 9.99
C PRO A 239 6.06 -12.84 10.62
N GLU A 240 6.68 -11.86 11.25
CA GLU A 240 6.00 -10.75 11.92
C GLU A 240 5.16 -9.88 10.98
N PHE A 241 5.42 -9.93 9.66
CA PHE A 241 4.67 -9.18 8.65
C PHE A 241 3.77 -10.06 7.78
N ASN A 242 3.64 -11.35 8.11
CA ASN A 242 2.84 -12.29 7.29
C ASN A 242 1.38 -11.84 7.18
N GLN A 243 0.80 -11.29 8.23
CA GLN A 243 -0.60 -10.86 8.30
C GLN A 243 -0.78 -9.34 8.22
N MET A 244 0.26 -8.60 7.87
CA MET A 244 0.17 -7.13 7.78
C MET A 244 -0.80 -6.70 6.68
N LEU A 245 -0.80 -7.37 5.54
CA LEU A 245 -1.83 -7.24 4.51
C LEU A 245 -2.63 -8.53 4.42
N GLY A 246 -3.83 -8.44 3.90
CA GLY A 246 -4.80 -9.52 3.92
C GLY A 246 -5.60 -9.51 5.23
N PHE A 247 -6.61 -10.36 5.30
CA PHE A 247 -7.37 -10.56 6.53
C PHE A 247 -6.98 -11.89 7.18
N SER A 248 -6.58 -11.85 8.44
CA SER A 248 -6.41 -13.05 9.23
C SER A 248 -7.76 -13.71 9.51
N THR A 249 -7.77 -14.97 9.94
CA THR A 249 -9.01 -15.63 10.38
C THR A 249 -9.68 -14.83 11.50
N GLU A 250 -8.90 -14.26 12.41
CA GLU A 250 -9.43 -13.45 13.51
C GLU A 250 -10.03 -12.13 12.99
N ASP A 251 -9.39 -11.47 12.03
CA ASP A 251 -9.93 -10.27 11.38
C ASP A 251 -11.31 -10.56 10.77
N VAL A 252 -11.44 -11.68 10.07
CA VAL A 252 -12.71 -12.10 9.45
C VAL A 252 -13.75 -12.39 10.52
N ARG A 253 -13.38 -13.12 11.58
CA ARG A 253 -14.28 -13.45 12.68
C ARG A 253 -14.81 -12.20 13.36
N GLU A 254 -13.96 -11.26 13.69
CA GLU A 254 -14.35 -9.99 14.32
C GLU A 254 -15.30 -9.18 13.43
N MET A 255 -15.01 -9.08 12.14
CA MET A 255 -15.82 -8.33 11.19
C MET A 255 -17.22 -8.95 11.03
N PHE A 256 -17.32 -10.25 10.81
CA PHE A 256 -18.61 -10.94 10.67
C PHE A 256 -19.40 -10.91 11.96
N THR A 257 -18.74 -11.07 13.11
CA THR A 257 -19.39 -10.96 14.43
C THR A 257 -19.95 -9.56 14.66
N TYR A 258 -19.18 -8.52 14.27
CA TYR A 258 -19.66 -7.14 14.34
C TYR A 258 -20.98 -6.96 13.57
N TYR A 259 -21.06 -7.44 12.34
CA TYR A 259 -22.26 -7.30 11.51
C TYR A 259 -23.41 -8.16 12.03
N LYS A 260 -23.15 -9.34 12.55
CA LYS A 260 -24.16 -10.18 13.20
C LYS A 260 -24.74 -9.49 14.44
N ASN A 261 -23.90 -8.94 15.30
CA ASN A 261 -24.32 -8.25 16.53
C ASN A 261 -25.10 -6.95 16.25
N ASN A 262 -24.93 -6.37 15.08
CA ASN A 262 -25.64 -5.17 14.64
C ASN A 262 -26.86 -5.49 13.74
N GLY A 263 -27.28 -6.75 13.68
CA GLY A 263 -28.50 -7.16 12.97
C GLY A 263 -28.39 -7.19 11.46
N MET A 264 -27.16 -7.07 10.90
CA MET A 264 -26.94 -7.07 9.45
C MET A 264 -26.78 -8.49 8.88
N ILE A 265 -26.56 -9.46 9.73
CA ILE A 265 -26.48 -10.88 9.44
C ILE A 265 -27.51 -11.57 10.33
N ARG A 266 -28.20 -12.61 9.82
CA ARG A 266 -29.20 -13.34 10.58
C ARG A 266 -28.63 -13.83 11.92
N PRO A 267 -29.40 -13.71 13.04
CA PRO A 267 -28.93 -14.13 14.36
C PRO A 267 -28.62 -15.63 14.47
N ASP A 268 -29.18 -16.46 13.61
CA ASP A 268 -28.97 -17.91 13.57
C ASP A 268 -27.75 -18.32 12.71
N SER A 269 -27.08 -17.36 12.09
CA SER A 269 -25.87 -17.61 11.30
C SER A 269 -24.71 -18.05 12.19
N ASP A 270 -24.04 -19.13 11.81
CA ASP A 270 -22.84 -19.60 12.48
C ASP A 270 -21.59 -19.04 11.78
N ILE A 271 -20.90 -18.12 12.43
CA ILE A 271 -19.72 -17.45 11.89
C ILE A 271 -18.60 -18.46 11.56
N GLU A 272 -18.39 -19.47 12.40
CA GLU A 272 -17.35 -20.47 12.14
C GLU A 272 -17.66 -21.32 10.90
N THR A 273 -18.92 -21.65 10.66
CA THR A 273 -19.34 -22.32 9.43
C THR A 273 -19.08 -21.46 8.20
N ILE A 274 -19.38 -20.16 8.28
CA ILE A 274 -19.12 -19.20 7.20
C ILE A 274 -17.60 -19.12 6.90
N ILE A 275 -16.79 -19.00 7.94
CA ILE A 275 -15.33 -18.95 7.80
C ILE A 275 -14.80 -20.23 7.12
N ASN A 276 -15.26 -21.40 7.55
CA ASN A 276 -14.86 -22.68 6.99
C ASN A 276 -15.28 -22.83 5.53
N GLU A 277 -16.40 -22.27 5.13
CA GLU A 277 -16.85 -22.24 3.74
C GLU A 277 -15.96 -21.34 2.88
N MET A 278 -15.53 -20.20 3.40
CA MET A 278 -14.68 -19.26 2.67
C MET A 278 -13.23 -19.74 2.52
N LYS A 279 -12.70 -20.50 3.48
CA LYS A 279 -11.28 -20.90 3.51
C LYS A 279 -10.77 -21.50 2.21
N PRO A 280 -11.42 -22.50 1.59
CA PRO A 280 -10.91 -23.11 0.35
C PRO A 280 -10.79 -22.13 -0.81
N TRP A 281 -11.54 -21.03 -0.75
CA TRP A 281 -11.60 -20.06 -1.83
C TRP A 281 -10.68 -18.85 -1.61
N TYR A 282 -10.50 -18.39 -0.36
CA TYR A 282 -9.94 -17.08 -0.07
C TYR A 282 -8.71 -17.09 0.83
N ASP A 283 -8.41 -18.15 1.59
CA ASP A 283 -7.36 -18.13 2.61
C ASP A 283 -6.11 -18.95 2.24
N ASN A 284 -5.81 -19.13 0.97
CA ASN A 284 -4.71 -20.00 0.52
C ASN A 284 -3.34 -19.29 0.49
N TYR A 285 -3.18 -18.17 1.19
CA TYR A 285 -1.99 -17.33 1.08
C TYR A 285 -1.16 -17.38 2.35
N CYS A 286 0.12 -17.69 2.18
CA CYS A 286 1.10 -17.67 3.26
C CYS A 286 2.43 -17.18 2.69
N PHE A 287 3.03 -16.19 3.33
CA PHE A 287 4.20 -15.50 2.81
C PHE A 287 5.47 -15.78 3.62
N ALA A 288 5.33 -16.34 4.80
CA ALA A 288 6.46 -16.74 5.64
C ALA A 288 6.43 -18.26 5.84
N LYS A 289 7.59 -18.91 5.68
CA LYS A 289 7.70 -20.36 5.84
C LYS A 289 7.23 -20.85 7.21
N SER A 290 7.57 -20.11 8.26
CA SER A 290 7.14 -20.43 9.63
C SER A 290 5.64 -20.31 9.84
N ALA A 291 4.96 -19.46 9.06
CA ALA A 291 3.51 -19.29 9.13
C ALA A 291 2.74 -20.48 8.52
N LEU A 292 3.37 -21.26 7.63
CA LEU A 292 2.80 -22.51 7.14
C LEU A 292 2.64 -23.54 8.26
N GLU A 293 3.63 -23.61 9.15
CA GLU A 293 3.63 -24.55 10.28
C GLU A 293 2.57 -24.19 11.33
N THR A 294 2.31 -22.91 11.52
CA THR A 294 1.31 -22.40 12.47
C THR A 294 -0.07 -22.21 11.85
N GLN A 295 -0.23 -22.50 10.56
CA GLN A 295 -1.45 -22.29 9.79
C GLN A 295 -1.99 -20.85 9.81
N CYS A 296 -1.11 -19.88 9.98
CA CYS A 296 -1.43 -18.44 9.99
C CYS A 296 -1.59 -17.90 8.56
N LYS A 297 -2.54 -18.45 7.81
CA LYS A 297 -2.86 -18.02 6.45
C LYS A 297 -3.67 -16.73 6.47
N VAL A 298 -3.65 -16.02 5.34
CA VAL A 298 -4.40 -14.78 5.15
C VAL A 298 -5.41 -14.92 4.02
N PHE A 299 -6.56 -14.27 4.21
CA PHE A 299 -7.62 -14.17 3.23
C PHE A 299 -7.36 -12.99 2.28
N ASN A 300 -7.75 -13.15 1.02
CA ASN A 300 -7.87 -12.05 0.08
C ASN A 300 -8.97 -11.09 0.55
N CYS A 301 -8.63 -9.82 0.77
CA CYS A 301 -9.55 -8.84 1.33
C CYS A 301 -10.79 -8.61 0.46
N ASP A 302 -10.60 -8.40 -0.84
CA ASP A 302 -11.69 -8.08 -1.76
C ASP A 302 -12.69 -9.24 -1.86
N MET A 303 -12.21 -10.47 -1.82
CA MET A 303 -13.06 -11.66 -1.87
C MET A 303 -13.91 -11.81 -0.61
N VAL A 304 -13.32 -11.54 0.56
CA VAL A 304 -14.05 -11.56 1.83
C VAL A 304 -15.12 -10.47 1.86
N LEU A 305 -14.80 -9.26 1.44
CA LEU A 305 -15.77 -8.16 1.40
C LEU A 305 -16.88 -8.43 0.39
N TYR A 306 -16.57 -9.05 -0.74
CA TYR A 306 -17.54 -9.49 -1.73
C TYR A 306 -18.52 -10.53 -1.11
N TYR A 307 -17.98 -11.54 -0.43
CA TYR A 307 -18.79 -12.55 0.25
C TYR A 307 -19.70 -11.93 1.30
N LEU A 308 -19.13 -11.09 2.17
CA LEU A 308 -19.88 -10.43 3.25
C LEU A 308 -21.04 -9.59 2.70
N ARG A 309 -20.75 -8.75 1.69
CA ARG A 309 -21.79 -7.92 1.07
C ARG A 309 -22.92 -8.74 0.50
N ASN A 310 -22.59 -9.83 -0.19
CA ASN A 310 -23.61 -10.74 -0.75
C ASN A 310 -24.42 -11.41 0.37
N TYR A 311 -23.74 -11.91 1.40
CA TYR A 311 -24.39 -12.57 2.54
C TYR A 311 -25.34 -11.63 3.29
N MET A 312 -24.94 -10.37 3.47
CA MET A 312 -25.81 -9.36 4.10
C MET A 312 -27.05 -9.07 3.27
N ASN A 313 -26.93 -9.08 1.94
CA ASN A 313 -28.04 -8.77 1.03
C ASN A 313 -29.00 -9.94 0.83
N THR A 314 -28.50 -11.17 0.81
CA THR A 314 -29.29 -12.36 0.44
C THR A 314 -29.48 -13.36 1.58
N GLY A 315 -28.66 -13.28 2.63
CA GLY A 315 -28.61 -14.27 3.70
C GLY A 315 -27.92 -15.57 3.31
N GLU A 316 -27.28 -15.60 2.14
CA GLU A 316 -26.63 -16.79 1.60
C GLU A 316 -25.27 -16.42 0.98
N ALA A 317 -24.41 -17.43 0.82
CA ALA A 317 -23.17 -17.30 0.09
C ALA A 317 -23.43 -16.85 -1.36
N PRO A 318 -22.45 -16.16 -2.02
CA PRO A 318 -22.58 -15.84 -3.43
C PRO A 318 -22.70 -17.12 -4.28
N GLU A 319 -23.51 -17.09 -5.33
CA GLU A 319 -23.59 -18.20 -6.30
C GLU A 319 -22.21 -18.45 -6.95
N GLN A 320 -21.50 -17.35 -7.25
CA GLN A 320 -20.11 -17.39 -7.69
C GLN A 320 -19.22 -16.97 -6.53
N MET A 321 -18.43 -17.88 -5.99
CA MET A 321 -17.55 -17.60 -4.85
C MET A 321 -16.42 -16.63 -5.22
N ILE A 322 -16.05 -16.55 -6.49
CA ILE A 322 -15.05 -15.61 -7.00
C ILE A 322 -15.78 -14.42 -7.63
N ASP A 323 -15.49 -13.21 -7.14
CA ASP A 323 -16.05 -11.97 -7.67
C ASP A 323 -15.73 -11.88 -9.18
N PRO A 324 -16.74 -11.79 -10.07
CA PRO A 324 -16.53 -11.68 -11.50
C PRO A 324 -15.62 -10.52 -11.92
N ASN A 325 -15.64 -9.42 -11.15
CA ASN A 325 -14.81 -8.23 -11.41
C ASN A 325 -13.32 -8.48 -11.14
N THR A 326 -12.97 -9.49 -10.36
CA THR A 326 -11.58 -9.78 -9.93
C THR A 326 -11.08 -11.14 -10.40
N LYS A 327 -11.87 -11.90 -11.14
CA LYS A 327 -11.57 -13.28 -11.53
C LYS A 327 -10.22 -13.42 -12.26
N THR A 328 -9.91 -12.51 -13.18
CA THR A 328 -8.65 -12.52 -13.93
C THR A 328 -7.44 -12.32 -13.02
N ASP A 329 -7.52 -11.35 -12.09
CA ASP A 329 -6.46 -11.08 -11.13
C ASP A 329 -6.27 -12.25 -10.17
N TYR A 330 -7.36 -12.86 -9.71
CA TYR A 330 -7.31 -14.03 -8.84
C TYR A 330 -6.59 -15.22 -9.53
N ASN A 331 -6.89 -15.49 -10.77
CA ASN A 331 -6.25 -16.57 -11.54
C ASN A 331 -4.74 -16.29 -11.73
N LYS A 332 -4.36 -15.03 -11.98
CA LYS A 332 -2.95 -14.62 -12.06
C LYS A 332 -2.23 -14.83 -10.74
N MET A 333 -2.84 -14.47 -9.62
CA MET A 333 -2.25 -14.63 -8.28
C MET A 333 -2.02 -16.09 -7.94
N ARG A 334 -2.93 -16.99 -8.28
CA ARG A 334 -2.76 -18.43 -8.05
C ARG A 334 -1.56 -19.02 -8.79
N LYS A 335 -1.17 -18.44 -9.91
CA LYS A 335 0.02 -18.86 -10.68
C LYS A 335 1.33 -18.36 -10.09
N LEU A 336 1.29 -17.32 -9.26
CA LEU A 336 2.47 -16.70 -8.63
C LEU A 336 2.84 -17.37 -7.29
N ILE A 337 1.93 -18.13 -6.71
CA ILE A 337 2.07 -18.84 -5.44
C ILE A 337 2.30 -20.32 -5.69
#